data_01b1d4544aad67a5abb55a8ee8a7fb1a
#
_entry.id   01b1d4544aad67a5abb55a8ee8a7fb1a
#
_cell.length_a   1.000
_cell.length_b   1.000
_cell.length_c   1.000
_cell.angle_alpha   90.00
_cell.angle_beta   90.00
_cell.angle_gamma   90.00
#
_symmetry.space_group_name_H-M   'P 1'
#
loop_
_entity.id
_entity.type
_entity.pdbx_description
1 polymer ?
#
loop_
_entity_poly.entity_id
_entity_poly.type
_entity_poly.pdbx_seq_one_letter_code
_entity_poly.pdbx_strand_id
1 'polypeptide(L)'
;LTSLLSKIIATITTMLDAERSSLFINDEKTSELFTMVGEGLSQELRFPNHMGIAGHVFTTGETVNIPHAYADLRFNPAVDKTTGFFTRSMLCAPVTNKDGKIIGVSQVLNKQGGGFSDEDVSRLTAFTSQISIGIENASLFDNIQSLMNYNESMLNSMSNGVITVDGDGIVEKCNP
;
A
#
# COMPACT_ATOMS: atom_id res chain seq x y z
N LEU A 1 2.68 9.10 5.72
CA LEU A 1 2.15 8.17 4.71
C LEU A 1 0.94 7.39 5.24
N THR A 2 1.08 6.65 6.33
CA THR A 2 0.02 5.78 6.88
C THR A 2 -1.30 6.52 7.11
N SER A 3 -1.27 7.74 7.67
CA SER A 3 -2.48 8.55 7.88
C SER A 3 -3.20 8.92 6.58
N LEU A 4 -2.46 9.23 5.51
CA LEU A 4 -3.05 9.49 4.19
C LEU A 4 -3.69 8.24 3.61
N LEU A 5 -2.96 7.12 3.63
CA LEU A 5 -3.47 5.84 3.14
C LEU A 5 -4.68 5.36 3.93
N SER A 6 -4.71 5.55 5.25
CA SER A 6 -5.88 5.24 6.08
C SER A 6 -7.12 6.04 5.66
N LYS A 7 -6.96 7.32 5.34
CA LYS A 7 -8.06 8.15 4.83
C LYS A 7 -8.56 7.68 3.45
N ILE A 8 -7.64 7.31 2.56
CA ILE A 8 -7.99 6.78 1.24
C ILE A 8 -8.78 5.48 1.40
N ILE A 9 -8.30 4.55 2.22
CA ILE A 9 -8.96 3.26 2.47
C ILE A 9 -10.35 3.46 3.09
N ALA A 10 -10.50 4.31 4.08
CA ALA A 10 -11.80 4.63 4.67
C ALA A 10 -12.77 5.27 3.65
N THR A 11 -12.25 6.10 2.74
CA THR A 11 -13.04 6.67 1.65
C THR A 11 -13.52 5.58 0.68
N ILE A 12 -12.66 4.63 0.33
CA ILE A 12 -13.00 3.48 -0.52
C ILE A 12 -14.12 2.65 0.12
N THR A 13 -13.99 2.31 1.40
CA THR A 13 -14.98 1.55 2.15
C THR A 13 -16.36 2.22 2.09
N THR A 14 -16.40 3.52 2.39
CA THR A 14 -17.63 4.31 2.37
C THR A 14 -18.22 4.42 0.97
N MET A 15 -17.39 4.71 -0.05
CA MET A 15 -17.85 4.92 -1.42
C MET A 15 -18.37 3.64 -2.08
N LEU A 16 -17.83 2.50 -1.71
CA LEU A 16 -18.25 1.20 -2.23
C LEU A 16 -19.33 0.54 -1.36
N ASP A 17 -19.87 1.21 -0.35
CA ASP A 17 -20.84 0.65 0.60
C ASP A 17 -20.39 -0.71 1.15
N ALA A 18 -19.14 -0.80 1.56
CA ALA A 18 -18.52 -2.02 2.05
C ALA A 18 -18.34 -1.99 3.58
N GLU A 19 -18.06 -3.14 4.18
CA GLU A 19 -17.85 -3.24 5.61
C GLU A 19 -16.39 -2.96 6.00
N ARG A 20 -15.43 -3.37 5.17
CA ARG A 20 -14.00 -3.22 5.43
C ARG A 20 -13.20 -3.10 4.15
N SER A 21 -12.10 -2.37 4.24
CA SER A 21 -11.08 -2.35 3.20
C SER A 21 -9.69 -2.51 3.81
N SER A 22 -8.77 -3.04 3.02
CA SER A 22 -7.38 -3.25 3.40
C SER A 22 -6.45 -2.98 2.23
N LEU A 23 -5.26 -2.49 2.54
CA LEU A 23 -4.16 -2.32 1.62
C LEU A 23 -3.00 -3.22 2.05
N PHE A 24 -2.61 -4.12 1.19
CA PHE A 24 -1.43 -4.98 1.35
C PHE A 24 -0.32 -4.47 0.44
N ILE A 25 0.88 -4.40 0.97
CA ILE A 25 2.09 -4.04 0.21
C ILE A 25 3.02 -5.26 0.17
N ASN A 26 3.73 -5.41 -0.93
CA ASN A 26 4.69 -6.49 -1.07
C ASN A 26 6.04 -6.12 -0.44
N ASP A 27 6.50 -6.98 0.45
CA ASP A 27 7.87 -6.95 0.96
C ASP A 27 8.74 -7.82 0.03
N GLU A 28 9.57 -7.16 -0.78
CA GLU A 28 10.43 -7.86 -1.75
C GLU A 28 11.48 -8.75 -1.10
N LYS A 29 11.89 -8.43 0.14
CA LYS A 29 12.94 -9.18 0.84
C LYS A 29 12.44 -10.53 1.34
N THR A 30 11.17 -10.56 1.79
CA THR A 30 10.56 -11.77 2.34
C THR A 30 9.62 -12.46 1.36
N SER A 31 9.28 -11.82 0.23
CA SER A 31 8.26 -12.29 -0.73
C SER A 31 6.89 -12.48 -0.07
N GLU A 32 6.51 -11.53 0.79
CA GLU A 32 5.25 -11.54 1.52
C GLU A 32 4.42 -10.29 1.24
N LEU A 33 3.11 -10.43 1.29
CA LEU A 33 2.19 -9.31 1.43
C LEU A 33 1.96 -9.04 2.91
N PHE A 34 2.06 -7.77 3.31
CA PHE A 34 1.75 -7.33 4.66
C PHE A 34 0.74 -6.20 4.65
N THR A 35 -0.08 -6.12 5.70
CA THR A 35 -1.08 -5.06 5.83
C THR A 35 -0.42 -3.72 6.13
N MET A 36 -0.43 -2.79 5.16
CA MET A 36 -0.03 -1.41 5.39
C MET A 36 -1.14 -0.62 6.10
N VAL A 37 -2.40 -0.87 5.71
CA VAL A 37 -3.62 -0.33 6.32
C VAL A 37 -4.70 -1.40 6.25
N GLY A 38 -5.42 -1.61 7.35
CA GLY A 38 -6.53 -2.55 7.38
C GLY A 38 -7.58 -2.15 8.40
N GLU A 39 -8.80 -1.95 7.95
CA GLU A 39 -9.91 -1.62 8.85
C GLU A 39 -10.33 -2.82 9.68
N GLY A 40 -10.49 -2.61 10.99
CA GLY A 40 -10.89 -3.65 11.94
C GLY A 40 -9.82 -4.72 12.20
N LEU A 41 -8.59 -4.50 11.80
CA LEU A 41 -7.45 -5.34 12.14
C LEU A 41 -6.72 -4.76 13.35
N SER A 42 -6.51 -5.58 14.37
CA SER A 42 -5.76 -5.21 15.59
C SER A 42 -4.25 -5.46 15.47
N GLN A 43 -3.85 -6.22 14.48
CA GLN A 43 -2.44 -6.57 14.22
C GLN A 43 -2.18 -6.62 12.71
N GLU A 44 -0.90 -6.44 12.35
CA GLU A 44 -0.43 -6.65 10.98
C GLU A 44 -0.67 -8.10 10.55
N LEU A 45 -1.30 -8.27 9.40
CA LEU A 45 -1.36 -9.56 8.73
C LEU A 45 -0.19 -9.64 7.75
N ARG A 46 0.51 -10.78 7.75
CA ARG A 46 1.62 -11.05 6.85
C ARG A 46 1.50 -12.48 6.34
N PHE A 47 1.61 -12.67 5.02
CA PHE A 47 1.45 -13.97 4.38
C PHE A 47 2.21 -14.00 3.03
N PRO A 48 2.58 -15.19 2.52
CA PRO A 48 3.26 -15.33 1.23
C PRO A 48 2.50 -14.63 0.10
N ASN A 49 3.22 -13.90 -0.75
CA ASN A 49 2.64 -13.03 -1.78
C ASN A 49 1.94 -13.75 -2.95
N HIS A 50 1.92 -15.07 -2.93
CA HIS A 50 1.17 -15.94 -3.85
C HIS A 50 -0.04 -16.63 -3.21
N MET A 51 -0.30 -16.39 -1.92
CA MET A 51 -1.35 -17.08 -1.17
C MET A 51 -2.68 -16.31 -1.19
N GLY A 52 -3.77 -17.06 -1.33
CA GLY A 52 -5.12 -16.52 -1.25
C GLY A 52 -5.52 -15.65 -2.44
N ILE A 53 -6.62 -14.93 -2.30
CA ILE A 53 -7.14 -14.03 -3.36
C ILE A 53 -6.17 -12.85 -3.58
N ALA A 54 -5.67 -12.22 -2.51
CA ALA A 54 -4.73 -11.12 -2.62
C ALA A 54 -3.43 -11.56 -3.32
N GLY A 55 -2.91 -12.75 -3.00
CA GLY A 55 -1.73 -13.31 -3.67
C GLY A 55 -1.98 -13.62 -5.14
N HIS A 56 -3.17 -14.13 -5.48
CA HIS A 56 -3.56 -14.34 -6.87
C HIS A 56 -3.56 -13.01 -7.66
N VAL A 57 -4.21 -11.97 -7.13
CA VAL A 57 -4.25 -10.63 -7.76
C VAL A 57 -2.84 -10.05 -7.88
N PHE A 58 -2.00 -10.20 -6.85
CA PHE A 58 -0.62 -9.73 -6.87
C PHE A 58 0.21 -10.41 -7.96
N THR A 59 0.05 -11.72 -8.15
CA THR A 59 0.85 -12.49 -9.11
C THR A 59 0.36 -12.38 -10.55
N THR A 60 -0.95 -12.25 -10.76
CA THR A 60 -1.55 -12.20 -12.11
C THR A 60 -1.78 -10.76 -12.61
N GLY A 61 -1.96 -9.81 -11.72
CA GLY A 61 -2.36 -8.45 -12.05
C GLY A 61 -3.85 -8.30 -12.42
N GLU A 62 -4.62 -9.36 -12.27
CA GLU A 62 -6.04 -9.37 -12.61
C GLU A 62 -6.89 -8.92 -11.41
N THR A 63 -7.79 -7.97 -11.63
CA THR A 63 -8.81 -7.61 -10.63
C THR A 63 -9.80 -8.75 -10.48
N VAL A 64 -10.10 -9.14 -9.24
CA VAL A 64 -10.98 -10.26 -8.93
C VAL A 64 -12.18 -9.75 -8.14
N ASN A 65 -13.38 -10.06 -8.63
CA ASN A 65 -14.67 -9.78 -7.99
C ASN A 65 -15.36 -11.09 -7.62
N ILE A 66 -15.53 -11.35 -6.34
CA ILE A 66 -16.08 -12.61 -5.82
C ILE A 66 -17.34 -12.32 -5.02
N PRO A 67 -18.52 -12.72 -5.52
CA PRO A 67 -19.79 -12.54 -4.81
C PRO A 67 -19.96 -13.48 -3.62
N HIS A 68 -19.27 -14.63 -3.61
CA HIS A 68 -19.37 -15.67 -2.58
C HIS A 68 -17.98 -16.17 -2.20
N ALA A 69 -17.34 -15.54 -1.22
CA ALA A 69 -15.94 -15.80 -0.86
C ALA A 69 -15.65 -17.26 -0.50
N TYR A 70 -16.52 -17.89 0.29
CA TYR A 70 -16.34 -19.29 0.72
C TYR A 70 -16.59 -20.33 -0.40
N ALA A 71 -17.14 -19.92 -1.53
CA ALA A 71 -17.27 -20.78 -2.71
C ALA A 71 -16.05 -20.73 -3.64
N ASP A 72 -15.14 -19.78 -3.44
CA ASP A 72 -13.91 -19.65 -4.22
C ASP A 72 -12.78 -20.47 -3.59
N LEU A 73 -12.20 -21.39 -4.34
CA LEU A 73 -11.14 -22.29 -3.85
C LEU A 73 -9.85 -21.56 -3.44
N ARG A 74 -9.63 -20.32 -3.91
CA ARG A 74 -8.48 -19.50 -3.55
C ARG A 74 -8.67 -18.82 -2.21
N PHE A 75 -9.91 -18.71 -1.71
CA PHE A 75 -10.20 -18.04 -0.45
C PHE A 75 -9.62 -18.79 0.74
N ASN A 76 -8.88 -18.09 1.59
CA ASN A 76 -8.33 -18.65 2.83
C ASN A 76 -9.14 -18.18 4.04
N PRO A 77 -9.94 -19.04 4.67
CA PRO A 77 -10.77 -18.67 5.81
C PRO A 77 -10.00 -18.50 7.14
N ALA A 78 -8.69 -18.68 7.16
CA ALA A 78 -7.90 -18.58 8.38
C ALA A 78 -7.95 -17.16 9.01
N VAL A 79 -7.97 -16.13 8.18
CA VAL A 79 -8.10 -14.73 8.65
C VAL A 79 -9.45 -14.50 9.31
N ASP A 80 -10.53 -14.96 8.69
CA ASP A 80 -11.89 -14.88 9.25
C ASP A 80 -11.97 -15.57 10.62
N LYS A 81 -11.41 -16.77 10.73
CA LYS A 81 -11.37 -17.53 11.99
C LYS A 81 -10.60 -16.80 13.11
N THR A 82 -9.51 -16.11 12.74
CA THR A 82 -8.68 -15.39 13.71
C THR A 82 -9.31 -14.09 14.15
N THR A 83 -9.95 -13.36 13.21
CA THR A 83 -10.52 -12.03 13.47
C THR A 83 -11.98 -12.07 13.92
N GLY A 84 -12.66 -13.19 13.76
CA GLY A 84 -14.11 -13.30 13.97
C GLY A 84 -14.96 -12.59 12.92
N PHE A 85 -14.35 -12.12 11.83
CA PHE A 85 -15.04 -11.50 10.71
C PHE A 85 -15.53 -12.57 9.75
N PHE A 86 -16.67 -12.36 9.12
CA PHE A 86 -17.22 -13.29 8.15
C PHE A 86 -17.25 -12.63 6.76
N THR A 87 -16.34 -13.07 5.89
CA THR A 87 -16.22 -12.56 4.53
C THR A 87 -17.28 -13.20 3.63
N ARG A 88 -18.19 -12.39 3.11
CA ARG A 88 -19.25 -12.83 2.16
C ARG A 88 -18.85 -12.56 0.72
N SER A 89 -18.57 -11.31 0.40
CA SER A 89 -18.14 -10.88 -0.93
C SER A 89 -16.80 -10.14 -0.86
N MET A 90 -16.04 -10.19 -1.94
CA MET A 90 -14.71 -9.61 -2.00
C MET A 90 -14.44 -8.99 -3.38
N LEU A 91 -13.91 -7.79 -3.37
CA LEU A 91 -13.33 -7.14 -4.54
C LEU A 91 -11.85 -6.84 -4.26
N CYS A 92 -10.96 -7.30 -5.14
CA CYS A 92 -9.53 -7.22 -4.96
C CYS A 92 -8.87 -6.71 -6.25
N ALA A 93 -8.11 -5.63 -6.16
CA ALA A 93 -7.46 -5.00 -7.32
C ALA A 93 -5.97 -4.75 -7.07
N PRO A 94 -5.11 -4.90 -8.10
CA PRO A 94 -3.70 -4.65 -7.98
C PRO A 94 -3.41 -3.14 -7.81
N VAL A 95 -2.39 -2.83 -7.03
CA VAL A 95 -1.79 -1.50 -6.94
C VAL A 95 -0.51 -1.52 -7.76
N THR A 96 -0.51 -0.78 -8.87
CA THR A 96 0.58 -0.80 -9.85
C THR A 96 1.29 0.55 -9.85
N ASN A 97 2.62 0.55 -9.81
CA ASN A 97 3.42 1.76 -9.88
C ASN A 97 3.49 2.30 -11.33
N LYS A 98 4.12 3.46 -11.50
CA LYS A 98 4.30 4.13 -12.81
C LYS A 98 5.06 3.29 -13.84
N ASP A 99 5.88 2.35 -13.40
CA ASP A 99 6.68 1.47 -14.25
C ASP A 99 5.92 0.19 -14.64
N GLY A 100 4.64 0.07 -14.24
CA GLY A 100 3.80 -1.10 -14.52
C GLY A 100 4.02 -2.27 -13.56
N LYS A 101 4.85 -2.11 -12.52
CA LYS A 101 5.09 -3.14 -11.53
C LYS A 101 3.99 -3.14 -10.46
N ILE A 102 3.49 -4.32 -10.12
CA ILE A 102 2.55 -4.48 -9.01
C ILE A 102 3.33 -4.37 -7.71
N ILE A 103 2.96 -3.41 -6.86
CA ILE A 103 3.60 -3.12 -5.57
C ILE A 103 2.75 -3.56 -4.39
N GLY A 104 1.49 -3.88 -4.62
CA GLY A 104 0.55 -4.29 -3.59
C GLY A 104 -0.82 -4.62 -4.13
N VAL A 105 -1.78 -4.76 -3.23
CA VAL A 105 -3.17 -5.14 -3.53
C VAL A 105 -4.10 -4.39 -2.61
N SER A 106 -5.16 -3.80 -3.17
CA SER A 106 -6.27 -3.23 -2.41
C SER A 106 -7.43 -4.22 -2.40
N GLN A 107 -7.97 -4.48 -1.22
CA GLN A 107 -9.04 -5.46 -0.99
C GLN A 107 -10.21 -4.79 -0.27
N VAL A 108 -11.42 -5.02 -0.76
CA VAL A 108 -12.67 -4.51 -0.19
C VAL A 108 -13.59 -5.69 0.09
N LEU A 109 -14.20 -5.72 1.27
CA LEU A 109 -14.96 -6.84 1.79
C LEU A 109 -16.40 -6.44 2.10
N ASN A 110 -17.33 -7.34 1.75
CA ASN A 110 -18.73 -7.30 2.15
C ASN A 110 -19.47 -6.02 1.70
N LYS A 111 -19.74 -5.91 0.40
CA LYS A 111 -20.64 -4.86 -0.09
C LYS A 111 -22.04 -5.03 0.54
N GLN A 112 -22.60 -3.94 1.00
CA GLN A 112 -23.99 -3.92 1.48
C GLN A 112 -24.96 -4.11 0.33
N GLY A 113 -25.96 -4.94 0.53
CA GLY A 113 -27.02 -5.18 -0.45
C GLY A 113 -26.66 -6.14 -1.58
N GLY A 114 -25.49 -6.81 -1.57
CA GLY A 114 -25.15 -7.82 -2.58
C GLY A 114 -23.67 -7.94 -2.92
N GLY A 115 -23.35 -8.23 -4.17
CA GLY A 115 -21.99 -8.27 -4.69
C GLY A 115 -21.55 -6.92 -5.27
N PHE A 116 -20.25 -6.78 -5.52
CA PHE A 116 -19.69 -5.59 -6.17
C PHE A 116 -20.09 -5.55 -7.66
N SER A 117 -20.45 -4.36 -8.14
CA SER A 117 -20.80 -4.12 -9.54
C SER A 117 -19.55 -3.79 -10.38
N ASP A 118 -19.69 -3.74 -11.71
CA ASP A 118 -18.62 -3.29 -12.62
C ASP A 118 -18.24 -1.83 -12.37
N GLU A 119 -19.19 -1.01 -11.90
CA GLU A 119 -18.90 0.36 -11.49
C GLU A 119 -18.02 0.38 -10.22
N ASP A 120 -18.27 -0.49 -9.26
CA ASP A 120 -17.43 -0.65 -8.06
C ASP A 120 -16.01 -1.09 -8.44
N VAL A 121 -15.88 -2.00 -9.41
CA VAL A 121 -14.57 -2.43 -9.96
C VAL A 121 -13.84 -1.23 -10.56
N SER A 122 -14.51 -0.43 -11.38
CA SER A 122 -13.92 0.76 -12.02
C SER A 122 -13.49 1.80 -10.98
N ARG A 123 -14.31 2.02 -9.95
CA ARG A 123 -14.02 2.94 -8.84
C ARG A 123 -12.79 2.47 -8.05
N LEU A 124 -12.74 1.20 -7.66
CA LEU A 124 -11.59 0.66 -6.93
C LEU A 124 -10.30 0.79 -7.75
N THR A 125 -10.36 0.46 -9.05
CA THR A 125 -9.20 0.58 -9.95
C THR A 125 -8.70 2.03 -10.05
N ALA A 126 -9.58 3.01 -10.10
CA ALA A 126 -9.18 4.42 -10.07
C ALA A 126 -8.49 4.80 -8.74
N PHE A 127 -8.96 4.27 -7.61
CA PHE A 127 -8.34 4.51 -6.31
C PHE A 127 -6.98 3.84 -6.15
N THR A 128 -6.75 2.66 -6.75
CA THR A 128 -5.43 2.00 -6.68
C THR A 128 -4.33 2.87 -7.31
N SER A 129 -4.66 3.65 -8.33
CA SER A 129 -3.75 4.63 -8.93
C SER A 129 -3.38 5.75 -7.94
N GLN A 130 -4.35 6.26 -7.17
CA GLN A 130 -4.10 7.27 -6.15
C GLN A 130 -3.25 6.72 -4.98
N ILE A 131 -3.50 5.48 -4.58
CA ILE A 131 -2.69 4.77 -3.58
C ILE A 131 -1.24 4.67 -4.05
N SER A 132 -1.01 4.27 -5.30
CA SER A 132 0.32 4.15 -5.88
C SER A 132 1.08 5.47 -5.85
N ILE A 133 0.46 6.56 -6.32
CA ILE A 133 1.06 7.90 -6.27
C ILE A 133 1.42 8.29 -4.83
N GLY A 134 0.54 8.02 -3.87
CA GLY A 134 0.81 8.31 -2.46
C GLY A 134 2.01 7.56 -1.91
N ILE A 135 2.15 6.28 -2.25
CA ILE A 135 3.28 5.43 -1.84
C ILE A 135 4.59 5.92 -2.49
N GLU A 136 4.57 6.19 -3.80
CA GLU A 136 5.75 6.67 -4.52
C GLU A 136 6.25 8.01 -3.98
N ASN A 137 5.34 8.97 -3.76
CA ASN A 137 5.69 10.28 -3.20
C ASN A 137 6.33 10.16 -1.81
N ALA A 138 5.82 9.28 -0.96
CA ALA A 138 6.40 9.04 0.36
C ALA A 138 7.79 8.41 0.25
N SER A 139 7.98 7.42 -0.63
CA SER A 139 9.27 6.79 -0.86
C SER A 139 10.31 7.78 -1.38
N LEU A 140 9.92 8.68 -2.29
CA LEU A 140 10.79 9.76 -2.76
C LEU A 140 11.18 10.71 -1.63
N PHE A 141 10.25 11.08 -0.76
CA PHE A 141 10.53 11.93 0.39
C PHE A 141 11.53 11.28 1.36
N ASP A 142 11.34 10.01 1.69
CA ASP A 142 12.23 9.26 2.57
C ASP A 142 13.65 9.13 1.97
N ASN A 143 13.75 8.93 0.65
CA ASN A 143 15.02 8.89 -0.06
C ASN A 143 15.75 10.24 -0.02
N ILE A 144 15.04 11.35 -0.24
CA ILE A 144 15.60 12.70 -0.16
C ILE A 144 16.11 12.97 1.26
N GLN A 145 15.31 12.63 2.28
CA GLN A 145 15.69 12.81 3.68
C GLN A 145 16.95 11.99 4.04
N SER A 146 17.04 10.76 3.55
CA SER A 146 18.20 9.89 3.74
C SER A 146 19.45 10.45 3.08
N LEU A 147 19.33 10.99 1.86
CA LEU A 147 20.42 11.66 1.15
C LEU A 147 20.91 12.92 1.89
N MET A 148 19.97 13.72 2.40
CA MET A 148 20.31 14.91 3.19
C MET A 148 21.07 14.53 4.45
N ASN A 149 20.61 13.53 5.21
CA ASN A 149 21.27 13.04 6.41
C ASN A 149 22.66 12.47 6.11
N TYR A 150 22.80 11.74 4.99
CA TYR A 150 24.08 11.21 4.53
C TYR A 150 25.06 12.33 4.19
N ASN A 151 24.62 13.34 3.43
CA ASN A 151 25.46 14.49 3.10
C ASN A 151 25.90 15.28 4.34
N GLU A 152 25.00 15.48 5.30
CA GLU A 152 25.34 16.09 6.59
C GLU A 152 26.37 15.28 7.36
N SER A 153 26.18 13.97 7.45
CA SER A 153 27.12 13.09 8.13
C SER A 153 28.50 13.11 7.47
N MET A 154 28.56 13.13 6.13
CA MET A 154 29.81 13.25 5.39
C MET A 154 30.54 14.57 5.71
N LEU A 155 29.83 15.70 5.63
CA LEU A 155 30.41 17.02 5.92
C LEU A 155 30.95 17.09 7.37
N ASN A 156 30.18 16.55 8.33
CA ASN A 156 30.58 16.55 9.75
C ASN A 156 31.72 15.58 10.06
N SER A 157 31.93 14.55 9.22
CA SER A 157 33.03 13.58 9.39
C SER A 157 34.36 14.02 8.77
N MET A 158 34.36 15.09 7.97
CA MET A 158 35.58 15.63 7.35
C MET A 158 36.44 16.32 8.40
N SER A 159 37.72 15.96 8.45
CA SER A 159 38.71 16.58 9.33
C SER A 159 39.22 17.94 8.84
N ASN A 160 38.89 18.32 7.60
CA ASN A 160 39.22 19.61 7.00
C ASN A 160 37.99 20.51 7.00
N GLY A 161 38.21 21.82 7.26
CA GLY A 161 37.12 22.80 7.11
C GLY A 161 36.61 22.86 5.66
N VAL A 162 35.33 22.66 5.48
CA VAL A 162 34.65 22.74 4.19
C VAL A 162 33.61 23.84 4.25
N ILE A 163 33.63 24.72 3.25
CA ILE A 163 32.66 25.81 3.10
C ILE A 163 32.01 25.64 1.74
N THR A 164 30.68 25.64 1.70
CA THR A 164 29.91 25.72 0.46
C THR A 164 29.43 27.15 0.24
N VAL A 165 29.51 27.62 -1.00
CA VAL A 165 29.03 28.95 -1.41
C VAL A 165 28.05 28.82 -2.55
N ASP A 166 27.08 29.72 -2.61
CA ASP A 166 26.13 29.82 -3.73
C ASP A 166 26.76 30.46 -4.96
N GLY A 167 25.95 30.61 -6.04
CA GLY A 167 26.37 31.22 -7.30
C GLY A 167 26.77 32.70 -7.18
N ASP A 168 26.38 33.37 -6.12
CA ASP A 168 26.70 34.77 -5.81
C ASP A 168 27.87 34.92 -4.85
N GLY A 169 28.47 33.81 -4.44
CA GLY A 169 29.63 33.76 -3.53
C GLY A 169 29.29 33.89 -2.04
N ILE A 170 28.01 33.72 -1.68
CA ILE A 170 27.56 33.75 -0.30
C ILE A 170 27.75 32.37 0.35
N VAL A 171 28.26 32.32 1.57
CA VAL A 171 28.45 31.06 2.29
C VAL A 171 27.09 30.49 2.68
N GLU A 172 26.78 29.29 2.16
CA GLU A 172 25.55 28.58 2.47
C GLU A 172 25.72 27.67 3.68
N LYS A 173 26.88 26.98 3.78
CA LYS A 173 27.15 26.01 4.84
C LYS A 173 28.62 25.85 5.10
N CYS A 174 28.99 25.62 6.36
CA CYS A 174 30.34 25.18 6.76
C CYS A 174 30.18 23.97 7.68
N ASN A 175 31.16 23.04 7.62
CA ASN A 175 31.27 21.99 8.64
C ASN A 175 31.92 22.54 9.91
N PRO A 176 31.64 21.91 11.08
CA PRO A 176 32.29 22.30 12.35
C PRO A 176 33.80 22.06 12.38
#